data_5b58fb4e4f3ef46462861a290919b1cb
#
_entry.id   5b58fb4e4f3ef46462861a290919b1cb
#
_cell.length_a   1.000
_cell.length_b   1.000
_cell.length_c   1.000
_cell.angle_alpha   90.00
_cell.angle_beta   90.00
_cell.angle_gamma   90.00
#
_symmetry.space_group_name_H-M   'P 1'
#
loop_
_entity.id
_entity.type
_entity.pdbx_description
1 polymer ?
#
loop_
_entity_poly.entity_id
_entity_poly.type
_entity_poly.pdbx_seq_one_letter_code
_entity_poly.pdbx_strand_id
1 'polypeptide(L)'
;PYTMIGGTAKFLDTVAELVRNRELPAVVDIADRGDKNGECLCIDVKKGTSDEEIQNIINILYKKAALEDTFGVNINCINNGKPEVMGLKKILKVYTDFKYGLYDTKYRKLLAQQEEIREIKMGLLTAVDCIDLIIEILRGSTKVADAKACLMHGDTSNIKFRFKGSEADAKFLCFTEKQADAILAMRLQKLIGLEINALKKELADAEKLIKKYTRLMESRDAMKQQMIDDMLEIKAKYAIPRRTQIHNYGTVVVKKAEVVATDVAVLLDRFYYMQMYTRRTSTRSRRITDLRLSVRILTG
;
A
#
# COMPACT_ATOMS: atom_id res chain seq x y z
N PRO A 1 -1.68 -17.45 -3.40
CA PRO A 1 -1.06 -18.76 -3.50
C PRO A 1 0.02 -18.90 -2.46
N TYR A 2 -0.24 -19.79 -1.55
CA TYR A 2 0.67 -20.15 -0.48
C TYR A 2 1.63 -21.20 -1.06
N THR A 3 2.88 -20.87 -1.16
CA THR A 3 3.90 -21.87 -1.47
C THR A 3 4.23 -22.63 -0.19
N MET A 4 3.86 -23.90 -0.13
CA MET A 4 4.15 -24.73 1.03
C MET A 4 5.65 -24.76 1.30
N ILE A 5 6.04 -24.58 2.56
CA ILE A 5 7.44 -24.69 2.97
C ILE A 5 7.90 -26.13 2.77
N GLY A 6 8.81 -26.34 1.81
CA GLY A 6 9.32 -27.65 1.41
C GLY A 6 8.66 -28.26 0.17
N GLY A 7 7.67 -27.55 -0.44
CA GLY A 7 7.03 -27.98 -1.68
C GLY A 7 5.98 -29.06 -1.51
N THR A 8 5.26 -29.32 -2.60
CA THR A 8 4.21 -30.35 -2.71
C THR A 8 4.74 -31.76 -2.41
N ALA A 9 5.96 -32.08 -2.82
CA ALA A 9 6.59 -33.38 -2.59
C ALA A 9 6.70 -33.71 -1.09
N LYS A 10 7.19 -32.77 -0.27
CA LYS A 10 7.30 -32.98 1.18
C LYS A 10 5.93 -33.17 1.84
N PHE A 11 4.92 -32.44 1.38
CA PHE A 11 3.55 -32.63 1.87
C PHE A 11 3.06 -34.03 1.55
N LEU A 12 3.22 -34.52 0.30
CA LEU A 12 2.81 -35.85 -0.12
C LEU A 12 3.54 -36.93 0.69
N ASP A 13 4.84 -36.81 0.91
CA ASP A 13 5.61 -37.72 1.75
C ASP A 13 5.09 -37.79 3.19
N THR A 14 4.80 -36.61 3.78
CA THR A 14 4.26 -36.54 5.14
C THR A 14 2.88 -37.19 5.23
N VAL A 15 2.00 -36.95 4.25
CA VAL A 15 0.67 -37.57 4.23
C VAL A 15 0.79 -39.09 4.02
N ALA A 16 1.70 -39.55 3.15
CA ALA A 16 1.98 -40.98 2.95
C ALA A 16 2.46 -41.65 4.26
N GLU A 17 3.31 -40.99 5.04
CA GLU A 17 3.74 -41.47 6.37
C GLU A 17 2.56 -41.56 7.35
N LEU A 18 1.68 -40.53 7.39
CA LEU A 18 0.49 -40.55 8.23
C LEU A 18 -0.47 -41.70 7.88
N VAL A 19 -0.59 -42.04 6.60
CA VAL A 19 -1.38 -43.19 6.13
C VAL A 19 -0.71 -44.50 6.55
N ARG A 20 0.62 -44.65 6.40
CA ARG A 20 1.38 -45.83 6.84
C ARG A 20 1.27 -46.04 8.35
N ASN A 21 1.29 -44.98 9.11
CA ASN A 21 1.16 -45.01 10.57
C ASN A 21 -0.29 -45.21 11.03
N ARG A 22 -1.24 -45.43 10.11
CA ARG A 22 -2.68 -45.61 10.38
C ARG A 22 -3.35 -44.44 11.08
N GLU A 23 -2.78 -43.26 10.99
CA GLU A 23 -3.39 -42.04 11.52
C GLU A 23 -4.50 -41.49 10.62
N LEU A 24 -4.45 -41.82 9.34
CA LEU A 24 -5.45 -41.46 8.32
C LEU A 24 -6.03 -42.73 7.65
N PRO A 25 -6.80 -43.58 8.38
CA PRO A 25 -7.23 -44.88 7.88
C PRO A 25 -8.28 -44.81 6.76
N ALA A 26 -8.95 -43.66 6.61
CA ALA A 26 -9.95 -43.43 5.57
C ALA A 26 -9.35 -42.93 4.24
N VAL A 27 -8.07 -42.51 4.21
CA VAL A 27 -7.39 -42.09 2.98
C VAL A 27 -6.97 -43.32 2.18
N VAL A 28 -7.29 -43.30 0.88
CA VAL A 28 -7.00 -44.40 -0.05
C VAL A 28 -5.83 -44.06 -0.95
N ASP A 29 -5.83 -42.86 -1.51
CA ASP A 29 -4.80 -42.43 -2.46
C ASP A 29 -4.52 -40.93 -2.34
N ILE A 30 -3.34 -40.54 -2.80
CA ILE A 30 -2.86 -39.15 -2.77
C ILE A 30 -2.19 -38.88 -4.11
N ALA A 31 -2.67 -37.89 -4.82
CA ALA A 31 -2.14 -37.52 -6.13
C ALA A 31 -1.92 -36.01 -6.25
N ASP A 32 -0.82 -35.63 -6.89
CA ASP A 32 -0.64 -34.29 -7.40
C ASP A 32 -1.26 -34.19 -8.79
N ARG A 33 -2.30 -33.39 -8.90
CA ARG A 33 -3.02 -33.08 -10.16
C ARG A 33 -2.82 -31.63 -10.57
N GLY A 34 -1.71 -31.02 -10.14
CA GLY A 34 -1.37 -29.65 -10.52
C GLY A 34 -1.22 -29.51 -12.04
N ASP A 35 -1.68 -28.39 -12.55
CA ASP A 35 -1.58 -28.00 -13.94
C ASP A 35 -1.00 -26.59 -14.10
N LYS A 36 -0.97 -26.06 -15.32
CA LYS A 36 -0.53 -24.69 -15.63
C LYS A 36 -1.36 -23.59 -14.92
N ASN A 37 -2.53 -23.93 -14.36
CA ASN A 37 -3.40 -22.98 -13.65
C ASN A 37 -3.10 -22.95 -12.16
N GLY A 38 -2.38 -23.93 -11.63
CA GLY A 38 -1.95 -23.99 -10.25
C GLY A 38 -1.70 -25.40 -9.71
N GLU A 39 -1.14 -25.47 -8.51
CA GLU A 39 -0.95 -26.71 -7.78
C GLU A 39 -2.30 -27.24 -7.27
N CYS A 40 -2.56 -28.52 -7.46
CA CYS A 40 -3.78 -29.19 -7.02
C CYS A 40 -3.44 -30.55 -6.41
N LEU A 41 -3.49 -30.64 -5.07
CA LEU A 41 -3.30 -31.88 -4.34
C LEU A 41 -4.65 -32.54 -4.08
N CYS A 42 -4.84 -33.76 -4.58
CA CYS A 42 -6.03 -34.55 -4.37
C CYS A 42 -5.75 -35.65 -3.33
N ILE A 43 -6.66 -35.76 -2.37
CA ILE A 43 -6.64 -36.82 -1.36
C ILE A 43 -7.94 -37.60 -1.49
N ASP A 44 -7.85 -38.84 -1.98
CA ASP A 44 -8.99 -39.67 -2.18
C ASP A 44 -9.33 -40.46 -0.91
N VAL A 45 -10.57 -40.38 -0.47
CA VAL A 45 -11.07 -41.07 0.73
C VAL A 45 -11.98 -42.24 0.39
N LYS A 46 -12.15 -43.21 1.29
CA LYS A 46 -13.02 -44.35 1.13
C LYS A 46 -14.48 -43.92 0.88
N LYS A 47 -15.19 -44.63 0.04
CA LYS A 47 -16.63 -44.42 -0.18
C LYS A 47 -17.39 -44.66 1.12
N GLY A 48 -18.26 -43.71 1.49
CA GLY A 48 -19.06 -43.79 2.70
C GLY A 48 -18.38 -43.25 3.97
N THR A 49 -17.22 -42.56 3.82
CA THR A 49 -16.62 -41.79 4.93
C THR A 49 -17.58 -40.67 5.34
N SER A 50 -17.83 -40.52 6.64
CA SER A 50 -18.72 -39.49 7.16
C SER A 50 -18.07 -38.09 7.07
N ASP A 51 -18.91 -37.05 7.03
CA ASP A 51 -18.43 -35.66 7.02
C ASP A 51 -17.59 -35.32 8.26
N GLU A 52 -17.91 -35.92 9.41
CA GLU A 52 -17.13 -35.76 10.65
C GLU A 52 -15.72 -36.35 10.51
N GLU A 53 -15.60 -37.53 9.88
CA GLU A 53 -14.30 -38.14 9.61
C GLU A 53 -13.48 -37.32 8.59
N ILE A 54 -14.12 -36.74 7.57
CA ILE A 54 -13.47 -35.85 6.63
C ILE A 54 -12.94 -34.61 7.35
N GLN A 55 -13.73 -33.99 8.23
CA GLN A 55 -13.27 -32.85 9.02
C GLN A 55 -12.10 -33.21 9.95
N ASN A 56 -12.12 -34.40 10.52
CA ASN A 56 -11.01 -34.88 11.34
C ASN A 56 -9.73 -35.08 10.51
N ILE A 57 -9.83 -35.63 9.29
CA ILE A 57 -8.72 -35.75 8.36
C ILE A 57 -8.13 -34.36 8.05
N ILE A 58 -8.98 -33.39 7.72
CA ILE A 58 -8.56 -32.01 7.45
C ILE A 58 -7.82 -31.42 8.67
N ASN A 59 -8.36 -31.60 9.87
CA ASN A 59 -7.74 -31.12 11.10
C ASN A 59 -6.36 -31.75 11.37
N ILE A 60 -6.21 -33.05 11.09
CA ILE A 60 -4.94 -33.76 11.21
C ILE A 60 -3.92 -33.21 10.19
N LEU A 61 -4.35 -32.99 8.95
CA LEU A 61 -3.51 -32.41 7.89
C LEU A 61 -3.04 -31.00 8.24
N TYR A 62 -3.92 -30.15 8.75
CA TYR A 62 -3.53 -28.81 9.25
C TYR A 62 -2.47 -28.89 10.34
N LYS A 63 -2.59 -29.86 11.26
CA LYS A 63 -1.70 -29.97 12.41
C LYS A 63 -0.37 -30.65 12.10
N LYS A 64 -0.35 -31.64 11.20
CA LYS A 64 0.82 -32.54 10.97
C LYS A 64 1.45 -32.40 9.59
N ALA A 65 0.71 -31.95 8.59
CA ALA A 65 1.17 -31.91 7.20
C ALA A 65 1.54 -30.49 6.71
N ALA A 66 1.82 -29.56 7.62
CA ALA A 66 2.27 -28.20 7.31
C ALA A 66 1.38 -27.42 6.32
N LEU A 67 0.04 -27.68 6.34
CA LEU A 67 -0.95 -26.85 5.64
C LEU A 67 -1.15 -25.49 6.30
N GLU A 68 -0.83 -25.39 7.58
CA GLU A 68 -0.81 -24.17 8.36
C GLU A 68 0.62 -23.90 8.83
N ASP A 69 1.09 -22.70 8.60
CA ASP A 69 2.42 -22.30 9.05
C ASP A 69 2.40 -20.89 9.62
N THR A 70 3.38 -20.62 10.48
CA THR A 70 3.57 -19.32 11.10
C THR A 70 4.67 -18.55 10.38
N PHE A 71 4.35 -17.38 9.88
CA PHE A 71 5.32 -16.50 9.26
C PHE A 71 5.80 -15.43 10.25
N GLY A 72 7.07 -15.50 10.61
CA GLY A 72 7.72 -14.48 11.44
C GLY A 72 7.94 -13.20 10.64
N VAL A 73 7.21 -12.13 10.97
CA VAL A 73 7.32 -10.84 10.27
C VAL A 73 8.45 -10.01 10.88
N ASN A 74 9.64 -10.09 10.29
CA ASN A 74 10.79 -9.25 10.61
C ASN A 74 11.10 -8.34 9.43
N ILE A 75 10.54 -7.13 9.44
CA ILE A 75 10.69 -6.19 8.34
C ILE A 75 11.89 -5.28 8.61
N ASN A 76 12.98 -5.49 7.87
CA ASN A 76 14.13 -4.59 7.86
C ASN A 76 13.89 -3.44 6.89
N CYS A 77 13.89 -2.21 7.40
CA CYS A 77 13.74 -0.99 6.62
C CYS A 77 14.96 -0.09 6.80
N ILE A 78 15.26 0.72 5.79
CA ILE A 78 16.24 1.80 5.91
C ILE A 78 15.48 3.08 6.30
N ASN A 79 15.75 3.57 7.51
CA ASN A 79 15.19 4.82 8.01
C ASN A 79 16.32 5.83 8.22
N ASN A 80 16.25 6.98 7.55
CA ASN A 80 17.28 8.02 7.61
C ASN A 80 18.72 7.48 7.38
N GLY A 81 18.88 6.57 6.42
CA GLY A 81 20.16 5.95 6.06
C GLY A 81 20.65 4.84 7.02
N LYS A 82 19.87 4.46 8.03
CA LYS A 82 20.20 3.39 8.98
C LYS A 82 19.25 2.23 8.84
N PRO A 83 19.75 0.97 8.81
CA PRO A 83 18.89 -0.21 8.84
C PRO A 83 18.24 -0.36 10.23
N GLU A 84 16.95 -0.60 10.24
CA GLU A 84 16.17 -0.78 11.47
C GLU A 84 15.06 -1.80 11.25
N VAL A 85 14.86 -2.71 12.21
CA VAL A 85 13.71 -3.63 12.22
C VAL A 85 12.49 -2.87 12.74
N MET A 86 11.45 -2.78 11.92
CA MET A 86 10.26 -2.02 12.26
C MET A 86 8.99 -2.86 12.20
N GLY A 87 8.12 -2.68 13.19
CA GLY A 87 6.74 -3.17 13.13
C GLY A 87 5.88 -2.31 12.17
N LEU A 88 4.80 -2.88 11.65
CA LEU A 88 3.92 -2.25 10.65
C LEU A 88 3.45 -0.85 11.05
N LYS A 89 3.04 -0.65 12.32
CA LYS A 89 2.60 0.66 12.82
C LYS A 89 3.71 1.72 12.72
N LYS A 90 4.96 1.35 13.03
CA LYS A 90 6.11 2.26 12.95
C LYS A 90 6.42 2.61 11.50
N ILE A 91 6.38 1.62 10.59
CA ILE A 91 6.57 1.83 9.15
C ILE A 91 5.56 2.84 8.60
N LEU A 92 4.27 2.65 8.90
CA LEU A 92 3.22 3.55 8.46
C LEU A 92 3.41 4.98 9.00
N LYS A 93 3.83 5.11 10.26
CA LYS A 93 4.11 6.42 10.86
C LYS A 93 5.29 7.12 10.16
N VAL A 94 6.42 6.43 10.03
CA VAL A 94 7.62 6.97 9.36
C VAL A 94 7.31 7.35 7.91
N TYR A 95 6.57 6.50 7.18
CA TYR A 95 6.15 6.80 5.81
C TYR A 95 5.24 8.03 5.73
N THR A 96 4.28 8.16 6.66
CA THR A 96 3.38 9.31 6.70
C THR A 96 4.13 10.60 6.98
N ASP A 97 5.08 10.59 7.93
CA ASP A 97 5.90 11.74 8.24
C ASP A 97 6.80 12.14 7.06
N PHE A 98 7.40 11.16 6.39
CA PHE A 98 8.16 11.38 5.16
C PHE A 98 7.31 12.00 4.05
N LYS A 99 6.12 11.45 3.80
CA LYS A 99 5.18 11.99 2.82
C LYS A 99 4.78 13.42 3.15
N TYR A 100 4.52 13.72 4.41
CA TYR A 100 4.19 15.07 4.84
C TYR A 100 5.33 16.06 4.50
N GLY A 101 6.57 15.69 4.74
CA GLY A 101 7.74 16.51 4.38
C GLY A 101 7.86 16.72 2.86
N LEU A 102 7.53 15.71 2.05
CA LEU A 102 7.50 15.85 0.59
C LEU A 102 6.40 16.82 0.12
N TYR A 103 5.22 16.75 0.73
CA TYR A 103 4.11 17.65 0.42
C TYR A 103 4.43 19.09 0.84
N ASP A 104 5.02 19.30 2.00
CA ASP A 104 5.51 20.63 2.45
C ASP A 104 6.48 21.21 1.41
N THR A 105 7.49 20.44 1.01
CA THR A 105 8.47 20.88 0.00
C THR A 105 7.81 21.15 -1.35
N LYS A 106 6.87 20.30 -1.79
CA LYS A 106 6.10 20.48 -3.03
C LYS A 106 5.35 21.81 -3.02
N TYR A 107 4.57 22.05 -1.97
CA TYR A 107 3.72 23.24 -1.92
C TYR A 107 4.50 24.51 -1.67
N ARG A 108 5.64 24.48 -0.97
CA ARG A 108 6.58 25.64 -0.89
C ARG A 108 7.07 26.06 -2.28
N LYS A 109 7.51 25.09 -3.08
CA LYS A 109 7.97 25.36 -4.45
C LYS A 109 6.86 25.89 -5.32
N LEU A 110 5.65 25.29 -5.26
CA LEU A 110 4.50 25.75 -6.02
C LEU A 110 4.05 27.14 -5.60
N LEU A 111 4.08 27.45 -4.32
CA LEU A 111 3.77 28.79 -3.79
C LEU A 111 4.74 29.82 -4.34
N ALA A 112 6.05 29.57 -4.21
CA ALA A 112 7.08 30.48 -4.73
C ALA A 112 6.94 30.72 -6.25
N GLN A 113 6.62 29.68 -7.03
CA GLN A 113 6.37 29.83 -8.47
C GLN A 113 5.15 30.69 -8.75
N GLN A 114 4.05 30.52 -8.01
CA GLN A 114 2.85 31.33 -8.21
C GLN A 114 3.04 32.79 -7.76
N GLU A 115 3.81 33.01 -6.71
CA GLU A 115 4.20 34.35 -6.27
C GLU A 115 5.04 35.08 -7.31
N GLU A 116 5.99 34.39 -7.94
CA GLU A 116 6.79 34.93 -9.04
C GLU A 116 5.92 35.26 -10.27
N ILE A 117 4.98 34.37 -10.63
CA ILE A 117 4.02 34.63 -11.71
C ILE A 117 3.15 35.85 -11.38
N ARG A 118 2.65 35.94 -10.16
CA ARG A 118 1.87 37.08 -9.70
C ARG A 118 2.67 38.38 -9.81
N GLU A 119 3.91 38.39 -9.32
CA GLU A 119 4.81 39.53 -9.39
C GLU A 119 4.99 40.04 -10.81
N ILE A 120 5.33 39.14 -11.76
CA ILE A 120 5.49 39.47 -13.15
C ILE A 120 4.19 40.00 -13.78
N LYS A 121 3.06 39.30 -13.53
CA LYS A 121 1.78 39.69 -14.13
C LYS A 121 1.26 41.03 -13.60
N MET A 122 1.46 41.30 -12.32
CA MET A 122 1.16 42.62 -11.73
C MET A 122 2.00 43.71 -12.39
N GLY A 123 3.30 43.49 -12.55
CA GLY A 123 4.19 44.43 -13.22
C GLY A 123 3.77 44.71 -14.70
N LEU A 124 3.39 43.66 -15.43
CA LEU A 124 2.88 43.80 -16.79
C LEU A 124 1.57 44.57 -16.87
N LEU A 125 0.64 44.38 -15.93
CA LEU A 125 -0.61 45.16 -15.86
C LEU A 125 -0.32 46.64 -15.58
N THR A 126 0.52 46.91 -14.57
CA THR A 126 0.95 48.30 -14.28
C THR A 126 1.65 48.94 -15.48
N ALA A 127 2.46 48.16 -16.19
CA ALA A 127 3.15 48.65 -17.42
C ALA A 127 2.15 48.98 -18.52
N VAL A 128 1.07 48.23 -18.68
CA VAL A 128 0.00 48.55 -19.67
C VAL A 128 -0.68 49.86 -19.34
N ASP A 129 -0.92 50.16 -18.04
CA ASP A 129 -1.55 51.40 -17.61
C ASP A 129 -0.65 52.65 -17.89
N CYS A 130 0.68 52.50 -17.90
CA CYS A 130 1.64 53.55 -18.21
C CYS A 130 2.43 53.31 -19.52
N ILE A 131 1.81 52.64 -20.48
CA ILE A 131 2.50 52.13 -21.68
C ILE A 131 3.13 53.23 -22.53
N ASP A 132 2.46 54.40 -22.64
CA ASP A 132 2.99 55.53 -23.44
C ASP A 132 4.33 56.05 -22.86
N LEU A 133 4.43 56.11 -21.55
CA LEU A 133 5.66 56.46 -20.82
C LEU A 133 6.76 55.40 -21.08
N ILE A 134 6.41 54.14 -21.01
CA ILE A 134 7.37 53.03 -21.26
C ILE A 134 7.87 53.06 -22.70
N ILE A 135 6.98 53.32 -23.68
CA ILE A 135 7.37 53.45 -25.10
C ILE A 135 8.33 54.66 -25.26
N GLU A 136 8.05 55.76 -24.58
CA GLU A 136 8.92 56.95 -24.63
C GLU A 136 10.31 56.66 -24.02
N ILE A 137 10.39 55.99 -22.88
CA ILE A 137 11.62 55.51 -22.26
C ILE A 137 12.41 54.61 -23.21
N LEU A 138 11.77 53.63 -23.83
CA LEU A 138 12.42 52.70 -24.78
C LEU A 138 12.97 53.42 -26.02
N ARG A 139 12.22 54.37 -26.56
CA ARG A 139 12.66 55.16 -27.73
C ARG A 139 13.75 56.17 -27.39
N GLY A 140 13.75 56.68 -26.17
CA GLY A 140 14.73 57.68 -25.70
C GLY A 140 16.03 57.06 -25.21
N SER A 141 16.03 55.77 -24.89
CA SER A 141 17.20 55.06 -24.39
C SER A 141 18.14 54.64 -25.53
N THR A 142 19.45 54.74 -25.28
CA THR A 142 20.48 54.27 -26.22
C THR A 142 20.85 52.81 -26.03
N LYS A 143 20.72 52.31 -24.80
CA LYS A 143 21.01 50.94 -24.42
C LYS A 143 19.85 50.33 -23.63
N VAL A 144 19.65 49.02 -23.72
CA VAL A 144 18.62 48.29 -22.96
C VAL A 144 18.86 48.40 -21.45
N ALA A 145 20.14 48.48 -21.04
CA ALA A 145 20.50 48.67 -19.62
C ALA A 145 20.01 50.00 -19.05
N ASP A 146 20.04 51.08 -19.83
CA ASP A 146 19.56 52.42 -19.41
C ASP A 146 18.03 52.39 -19.23
N ALA A 147 17.31 51.74 -20.18
CA ALA A 147 15.87 51.54 -20.06
C ALA A 147 15.52 50.70 -18.83
N LYS A 148 16.26 49.62 -18.57
CA LYS A 148 16.06 48.76 -17.37
C LYS A 148 16.32 49.55 -16.08
N ALA A 149 17.39 50.33 -16.01
CA ALA A 149 17.71 51.19 -14.85
C ALA A 149 16.62 52.25 -14.59
N CYS A 150 16.06 52.83 -15.66
CA CYS A 150 14.93 53.74 -15.50
C CYS A 150 13.68 53.07 -14.97
N LEU A 151 13.31 51.87 -15.49
CA LEU A 151 12.13 51.12 -15.02
C LEU A 151 12.31 50.69 -13.57
N MET A 152 13.50 50.33 -13.12
CA MET A 152 13.76 49.84 -11.75
C MET A 152 13.95 50.96 -10.71
N HIS A 153 14.66 52.02 -11.09
CA HIS A 153 15.13 53.02 -10.13
C HIS A 153 14.76 54.47 -10.53
N GLY A 154 14.03 54.67 -11.62
CA GLY A 154 13.68 55.98 -12.10
C GLY A 154 14.90 56.78 -12.64
N ASP A 155 16.01 56.11 -13.02
CA ASP A 155 17.18 56.79 -13.54
C ASP A 155 16.96 57.31 -14.95
N THR A 156 16.84 58.62 -15.08
CA THR A 156 16.55 59.33 -16.31
C THR A 156 17.78 59.90 -17.02
N SER A 157 19.00 59.72 -16.44
CA SER A 157 20.23 60.40 -16.85
C SER A 157 20.61 60.18 -18.33
N ASN A 158 20.33 58.98 -18.89
CA ASN A 158 20.74 58.58 -20.24
C ASN A 158 19.55 58.50 -21.20
N ILE A 159 18.39 59.09 -20.85
CA ILE A 159 17.15 58.97 -21.63
C ILE A 159 16.71 60.31 -22.16
N LYS A 160 16.39 60.38 -23.47
CA LYS A 160 15.89 61.58 -24.11
C LYS A 160 14.35 61.55 -24.16
N PHE A 161 13.71 62.31 -23.24
CA PHE A 161 12.27 62.46 -23.23
C PHE A 161 11.80 63.53 -24.26
N ARG A 162 10.62 63.30 -24.85
CA ARG A 162 9.95 64.22 -25.76
C ARG A 162 9.10 65.25 -25.02
N PHE A 163 8.44 64.77 -23.94
CA PHE A 163 7.56 65.61 -23.13
C PHE A 163 8.20 65.93 -21.77
N LYS A 164 8.10 67.19 -21.34
CA LYS A 164 8.67 67.62 -20.05
C LYS A 164 8.09 66.96 -18.83
N GLY A 165 6.83 66.45 -18.90
CA GLY A 165 6.18 65.75 -17.79
C GLY A 165 6.64 64.30 -17.63
N SER A 166 6.99 63.65 -18.74
CA SER A 166 7.38 62.22 -18.73
C SER A 166 8.62 61.92 -17.93
N GLU A 167 9.56 62.86 -17.84
CA GLU A 167 10.76 62.72 -17.01
C GLU A 167 10.40 62.69 -15.49
N ALA A 168 9.44 63.51 -15.06
CA ALA A 168 8.97 63.53 -13.72
C ALA A 168 8.25 62.23 -13.33
N ASP A 169 7.38 61.75 -14.25
CA ASP A 169 6.63 60.48 -14.05
C ASP A 169 7.55 59.27 -14.07
N ALA A 170 8.60 59.27 -14.91
CA ALA A 170 9.58 58.20 -14.97
C ALA A 170 10.36 58.01 -13.67
N LYS A 171 10.59 59.06 -12.88
CA LYS A 171 11.26 59.01 -11.59
C LYS A 171 10.46 58.25 -10.50
N PHE A 172 9.15 58.05 -10.70
CA PHE A 172 8.28 57.31 -9.77
C PHE A 172 8.16 55.83 -10.14
N LEU A 173 8.76 55.39 -11.27
CA LEU A 173 8.78 53.98 -11.62
C LEU A 173 9.67 53.18 -10.66
N CYS A 174 9.13 52.07 -10.17
CA CYS A 174 9.81 51.20 -9.20
C CYS A 174 9.42 49.74 -9.51
N PHE A 175 9.80 49.25 -10.69
CA PHE A 175 9.59 47.85 -11.04
C PHE A 175 10.71 46.96 -10.49
N THR A 176 10.40 45.71 -10.16
CA THR A 176 11.44 44.75 -9.83
C THR A 176 12.21 44.34 -11.10
N GLU A 177 13.39 43.77 -10.91
CA GLU A 177 14.22 43.32 -12.02
C GLU A 177 13.45 42.35 -12.94
N LYS A 178 12.75 41.39 -12.38
CA LYS A 178 11.93 40.41 -13.13
C LYS A 178 10.79 41.08 -13.88
N GLN A 179 10.17 42.08 -13.29
CA GLN A 179 9.14 42.87 -13.96
C GLN A 179 9.72 43.69 -15.13
N ALA A 180 10.84 44.35 -14.90
CA ALA A 180 11.51 45.14 -15.94
C ALA A 180 11.92 44.25 -17.13
N ASP A 181 12.52 43.10 -16.90
CA ASP A 181 12.86 42.13 -17.93
C ASP A 181 11.63 41.64 -18.72
N ALA A 182 10.53 41.35 -18.00
CA ALA A 182 9.28 40.93 -18.64
C ALA A 182 8.63 42.06 -19.50
N ILE A 183 8.73 43.29 -19.02
CA ILE A 183 8.27 44.49 -19.77
C ILE A 183 9.07 44.68 -21.02
N LEU A 184 10.42 44.63 -20.94
CA LEU A 184 11.30 44.74 -22.06
C LEU A 184 11.14 43.65 -23.13
N ALA A 185 10.77 42.45 -22.71
CA ALA A 185 10.47 41.32 -23.58
C ALA A 185 9.02 41.30 -24.10
N MET A 186 8.18 42.26 -23.70
CA MET A 186 6.76 42.28 -24.07
C MET A 186 6.57 42.60 -25.55
N ARG A 187 5.74 41.81 -26.24
CA ARG A 187 5.35 42.07 -27.63
C ARG A 187 4.21 43.08 -27.66
N LEU A 188 4.23 43.98 -28.66
CA LEU A 188 3.17 44.98 -28.86
C LEU A 188 1.77 44.36 -29.00
N GLN A 189 1.67 43.13 -29.48
CA GLN A 189 0.41 42.39 -29.58
C GLN A 189 -0.29 42.23 -28.22
N LYS A 190 0.48 42.15 -27.12
CA LYS A 190 -0.10 42.01 -25.75
C LYS A 190 -0.82 43.25 -25.24
N LEU A 191 -0.72 44.36 -25.97
CA LEU A 191 -1.44 45.62 -25.64
C LEU A 191 -2.90 45.64 -26.14
N ILE A 192 -3.32 44.61 -26.87
CA ILE A 192 -4.70 44.50 -27.35
C ILE A 192 -5.61 44.13 -26.16
N GLY A 193 -6.79 44.73 -26.07
CA GLY A 193 -7.70 44.58 -24.94
C GLY A 193 -8.08 43.14 -24.59
N LEU A 194 -8.12 42.21 -25.55
CA LEU A 194 -8.34 40.79 -25.30
C LEU A 194 -7.18 40.15 -24.54
N GLU A 195 -5.94 40.50 -24.85
CA GLU A 195 -4.74 40.01 -24.16
C GLU A 195 -4.64 40.57 -22.72
N ILE A 196 -5.06 41.82 -22.49
CA ILE A 196 -5.11 42.43 -21.15
C ILE A 196 -6.10 41.69 -20.28
N ASN A 197 -7.27 41.30 -20.81
CA ASN A 197 -8.23 40.49 -20.08
C ASN A 197 -7.71 39.09 -19.76
N ALA A 198 -6.92 38.50 -20.66
CA ALA A 198 -6.24 37.22 -20.40
C ALA A 198 -5.20 37.37 -19.29
N LEU A 199 -4.41 38.43 -19.25
CA LEU A 199 -3.47 38.72 -18.16
C LEU A 199 -4.15 38.89 -16.82
N LYS A 200 -5.29 39.60 -16.76
CA LYS A 200 -6.10 39.76 -15.54
C LYS A 200 -6.65 38.42 -15.05
N LYS A 201 -7.09 37.56 -15.95
CA LYS A 201 -7.55 36.20 -15.60
C LYS A 201 -6.40 35.33 -15.07
N GLU A 202 -5.24 35.35 -15.72
CA GLU A 202 -4.05 34.60 -15.27
C GLU A 202 -3.59 35.09 -13.87
N LEU A 203 -3.65 36.39 -13.60
CA LEU A 203 -3.35 36.95 -12.29
C LEU A 203 -4.34 36.42 -11.23
N ALA A 204 -5.64 36.50 -11.52
CA ALA A 204 -6.68 36.01 -10.61
C ALA A 204 -6.55 34.51 -10.32
N ASP A 205 -6.17 33.72 -11.32
CA ASP A 205 -5.95 32.27 -11.16
C ASP A 205 -4.68 32.00 -10.32
N ALA A 206 -3.60 32.75 -10.52
CA ALA A 206 -2.39 32.67 -9.67
C ALA A 206 -2.72 33.04 -8.21
N GLU A 207 -3.50 34.10 -7.98
CA GLU A 207 -3.92 34.50 -6.62
C GLU A 207 -4.79 33.42 -5.93
N LYS A 208 -5.67 32.76 -6.67
CA LYS A 208 -6.45 31.62 -6.13
C LYS A 208 -5.55 30.46 -5.70
N LEU A 209 -4.55 30.15 -6.54
CA LEU A 209 -3.56 29.10 -6.23
C LEU A 209 -2.69 29.47 -5.03
N ILE A 210 -2.24 30.73 -4.94
CA ILE A 210 -1.49 31.24 -3.79
C ILE A 210 -2.32 31.07 -2.51
N LYS A 211 -3.57 31.53 -2.49
CA LYS A 211 -4.46 31.35 -1.34
C LYS A 211 -4.63 29.88 -0.97
N LYS A 212 -4.80 29.00 -1.97
CA LYS A 212 -4.91 27.55 -1.73
C LYS A 212 -3.64 26.99 -1.10
N TYR A 213 -2.47 27.30 -1.65
CA TYR A 213 -1.20 26.74 -1.17
C TYR A 213 -0.81 27.30 0.21
N THR A 214 -1.04 28.59 0.46
CA THR A 214 -0.86 29.22 1.77
C THR A 214 -1.72 28.52 2.83
N ARG A 215 -3.00 28.31 2.56
CA ARG A 215 -3.89 27.57 3.47
C ARG A 215 -3.42 26.17 3.77
N LEU A 216 -2.90 25.46 2.75
CA LEU A 216 -2.36 24.10 2.93
C LEU A 216 -1.12 24.10 3.79
N MET A 217 -0.27 25.12 3.70
CA MET A 217 0.96 25.22 4.49
C MET A 217 0.70 25.67 5.93
N GLU A 218 -0.27 26.55 6.15
CA GLU A 218 -0.62 27.05 7.49
C GLU A 218 -1.39 26.02 8.32
N SER A 219 -2.19 25.16 7.67
CA SER A 219 -3.01 24.16 8.37
C SER A 219 -2.51 22.74 8.12
N ARG A 220 -2.00 22.10 9.17
CA ARG A 220 -1.58 20.69 9.12
C ARG A 220 -2.71 19.75 8.74
N ASP A 221 -3.93 20.05 9.18
CA ASP A 221 -5.09 19.21 8.88
C ASP A 221 -5.56 19.39 7.44
N ALA A 222 -5.49 20.60 6.88
CA ALA A 222 -5.74 20.83 5.46
C ALA A 222 -4.74 20.07 4.58
N MET A 223 -3.45 20.08 4.97
CA MET A 223 -2.42 19.30 4.26
C MET A 223 -2.69 17.81 4.33
N LYS A 224 -3.06 17.26 5.50
CA LYS A 224 -3.44 15.85 5.65
C LYS A 224 -4.63 15.48 4.77
N GLN A 225 -5.66 16.34 4.75
CA GLN A 225 -6.83 16.09 3.92
C GLN A 225 -6.45 16.04 2.44
N GLN A 226 -5.64 16.97 1.95
CA GLN A 226 -5.13 16.92 0.58
C GLN A 226 -4.34 15.64 0.28
N MET A 227 -3.52 15.17 1.23
CA MET A 227 -2.80 13.90 1.09
C MET A 227 -3.76 12.70 0.99
N ILE A 228 -4.84 12.72 1.78
CA ILE A 228 -5.88 11.67 1.75
C ILE A 228 -6.60 11.69 0.39
N ASP A 229 -6.98 12.86 -0.09
CA ASP A 229 -7.69 13.02 -1.36
C ASP A 229 -6.84 12.52 -2.54
N ASP A 230 -5.55 12.89 -2.58
CA ASP A 230 -4.59 12.41 -3.58
C ASP A 230 -4.43 10.88 -3.53
N MET A 231 -4.38 10.28 -2.31
CA MET A 231 -4.30 8.82 -2.14
C MET A 231 -5.60 8.12 -2.57
N LEU A 232 -6.76 8.72 -2.32
CA LEU A 232 -8.06 8.18 -2.76
C LEU A 232 -8.17 8.18 -4.28
N GLU A 233 -7.67 9.22 -4.95
CA GLU A 233 -7.60 9.27 -6.42
C GLU A 233 -6.72 8.13 -6.97
N ILE A 234 -5.54 7.92 -6.39
CA ILE A 234 -4.64 6.82 -6.77
C ILE A 234 -5.33 5.47 -6.51
N LYS A 235 -6.00 5.32 -5.36
CA LYS A 235 -6.75 4.10 -5.05
C LYS A 235 -7.83 3.82 -6.08
N ALA A 236 -8.59 4.83 -6.49
CA ALA A 236 -9.66 4.66 -7.49
C ALA A 236 -9.11 4.18 -8.83
N LYS A 237 -7.91 4.63 -9.24
CA LYS A 237 -7.28 4.25 -10.51
C LYS A 237 -6.59 2.89 -10.50
N TYR A 238 -5.98 2.50 -9.37
CA TYR A 238 -5.03 1.39 -9.32
C TYR A 238 -5.35 0.32 -8.27
N ALA A 239 -6.48 0.43 -7.53
CA ALA A 239 -6.81 -0.57 -6.52
C ALA A 239 -7.08 -1.93 -7.13
N ILE A 240 -6.39 -2.93 -6.61
CA ILE A 240 -6.61 -4.35 -6.93
C ILE A 240 -7.26 -5.00 -5.71
N PRO A 241 -8.33 -5.79 -5.89
CA PRO A 241 -8.97 -6.48 -4.77
C PRO A 241 -7.98 -7.43 -4.10
N ARG A 242 -8.06 -7.50 -2.79
CA ARG A 242 -7.20 -8.39 -1.99
C ARG A 242 -7.55 -9.84 -2.27
N ARG A 243 -6.55 -10.66 -2.64
CA ARG A 243 -6.73 -12.11 -2.86
C ARG A 243 -6.74 -12.89 -1.54
N THR A 244 -5.90 -12.48 -0.58
CA THR A 244 -5.79 -13.13 0.74
C THR A 244 -7.01 -12.80 1.59
N GLN A 245 -7.68 -13.82 2.09
CA GLN A 245 -8.77 -13.67 3.06
C GLN A 245 -8.20 -13.55 4.47
N ILE A 246 -8.81 -12.72 5.30
CA ILE A 246 -8.45 -12.61 6.72
C ILE A 246 -9.53 -13.35 7.50
N HIS A 247 -9.14 -14.42 8.17
CA HIS A 247 -10.02 -15.19 9.04
C HIS A 247 -9.43 -15.23 10.45
N ASN A 248 -10.28 -15.04 11.45
CA ASN A 248 -9.93 -15.31 12.83
C ASN A 248 -10.38 -16.74 13.15
N TYR A 249 -9.56 -17.72 12.78
CA TYR A 249 -9.80 -19.10 13.18
C TYR A 249 -9.44 -19.28 14.64
N GLY A 250 -10.36 -19.90 15.41
CA GLY A 250 -10.02 -20.49 16.69
C GLY A 250 -9.00 -21.63 16.49
N THR A 251 -8.29 -21.99 17.56
CA THR A 251 -7.36 -23.13 17.57
C THR A 251 -8.06 -24.38 17.08
N VAL A 252 -7.48 -25.03 16.05
CA VAL A 252 -8.00 -26.29 15.53
C VAL A 252 -7.88 -27.38 16.62
N VAL A 253 -9.01 -27.87 17.09
CA VAL A 253 -9.06 -28.94 18.08
C VAL A 253 -9.14 -30.27 17.36
N VAL A 254 -8.05 -31.05 17.39
CA VAL A 254 -8.08 -32.44 16.93
C VAL A 254 -8.75 -33.29 17.98
N LYS A 255 -9.93 -33.83 17.69
CA LYS A 255 -10.55 -34.84 18.52
C LYS A 255 -9.71 -36.12 18.43
N LYS A 256 -9.09 -36.55 19.52
CA LYS A 256 -8.50 -37.89 19.61
C LYS A 256 -9.64 -38.90 19.44
N ALA A 257 -9.44 -39.92 18.61
CA ALA A 257 -10.38 -41.02 18.50
C ALA A 257 -10.56 -41.59 19.93
N GLU A 258 -11.81 -41.59 20.42
CA GLU A 258 -12.11 -42.24 21.66
C GLU A 258 -11.87 -43.74 21.46
N VAL A 259 -10.96 -44.29 22.23
CA VAL A 259 -10.75 -45.75 22.26
C VAL A 259 -11.98 -46.34 22.97
N VAL A 260 -12.91 -46.80 22.14
CA VAL A 260 -14.07 -47.53 22.71
C VAL A 260 -13.53 -48.79 23.32
N ALA A 261 -13.69 -48.91 24.67
CA ALA A 261 -13.33 -50.11 25.37
C ALA A 261 -14.19 -51.27 24.83
N THR A 262 -13.58 -52.22 24.13
CA THR A 262 -14.24 -53.41 23.64
C THR A 262 -14.02 -54.53 24.67
N ASP A 263 -15.10 -55.16 25.12
CA ASP A 263 -15.01 -56.36 25.94
C ASP A 263 -14.37 -57.46 25.09
N VAL A 264 -13.24 -57.96 25.57
CA VAL A 264 -12.53 -59.06 24.91
C VAL A 264 -12.50 -60.28 25.85
N ALA A 265 -12.72 -61.44 25.25
CA ALA A 265 -12.54 -62.70 25.98
C ALA A 265 -11.08 -63.13 25.80
N VAL A 266 -10.41 -63.34 26.90
CA VAL A 266 -9.02 -63.84 26.91
C VAL A 266 -9.03 -65.30 27.25
N LEU A 267 -8.54 -66.13 26.35
CA LEU A 267 -8.32 -67.55 26.59
C LEU A 267 -6.85 -67.77 26.93
N LEU A 268 -6.62 -68.40 28.12
CA LEU A 268 -5.30 -68.80 28.55
C LEU A 268 -5.20 -70.35 28.45
N ASP A 269 -4.31 -70.86 27.65
CA ASP A 269 -4.07 -72.30 27.56
C ASP A 269 -3.12 -72.75 28.68
N ARG A 270 -3.12 -74.05 28.97
CA ARG A 270 -2.28 -74.68 29.97
C ARG A 270 -0.78 -74.54 29.75
N PHE A 271 -0.41 -74.10 28.52
CA PHE A 271 0.98 -73.77 28.14
C PHE A 271 1.30 -72.28 28.21
N TYR A 272 0.42 -71.50 28.86
CA TYR A 272 0.55 -70.02 29.00
C TYR A 272 0.46 -69.22 27.70
N TYR A 273 -0.09 -69.79 26.60
CA TYR A 273 -0.41 -69.03 25.43
C TYR A 273 -1.71 -68.24 25.63
N MET A 274 -1.68 -66.95 25.40
CA MET A 274 -2.82 -66.03 25.54
C MET A 274 -3.40 -65.67 24.18
N GLN A 275 -4.69 -65.90 23.96
CA GLN A 275 -5.40 -65.52 22.77
C GLN A 275 -6.54 -64.57 23.13
N MET A 276 -6.66 -63.44 22.43
CA MET A 276 -7.71 -62.46 22.60
C MET A 276 -8.77 -62.61 21.51
N TYR A 277 -10.02 -62.71 21.90
CA TYR A 277 -11.17 -62.76 20.96
C TYR A 277 -12.11 -61.60 21.23
N THR A 278 -12.50 -60.85 20.19
CA THR A 278 -13.56 -59.85 20.30
C THR A 278 -14.92 -60.56 20.33
N ARG A 279 -15.93 -59.99 21.00
CA ARG A 279 -17.26 -60.58 21.25
C ARG A 279 -17.98 -61.04 19.96
N ARG A 280 -17.64 -60.53 18.78
CA ARG A 280 -18.21 -60.92 17.45
C ARG A 280 -17.77 -62.30 16.98
N THR A 281 -16.65 -62.82 17.43
CA THR A 281 -16.10 -64.10 17.00
C THR A 281 -16.51 -65.26 17.93
N SER A 282 -17.08 -64.97 19.12
CA SER A 282 -17.44 -65.97 20.14
C SER A 282 -18.73 -66.73 19.89
N THR A 283 -19.55 -66.37 18.87
CA THR A 283 -20.85 -67.02 18.62
C THR A 283 -20.76 -68.35 17.91
N ARG A 284 -19.58 -68.86 17.54
CA ARG A 284 -19.40 -70.10 16.81
C ARG A 284 -18.71 -71.24 17.56
N SER A 285 -18.31 -71.05 18.78
CA SER A 285 -17.73 -72.12 19.61
C SER A 285 -18.60 -72.43 20.80
N ARG A 286 -19.60 -73.37 20.60
CA ARG A 286 -20.25 -74.08 21.68
C ARG A 286 -19.26 -75.05 22.30
N ARG A 287 -18.91 -74.90 23.53
CA ARG A 287 -18.15 -75.62 24.52
C ARG A 287 -16.87 -74.92 24.96
N ILE A 288 -17.01 -73.93 25.82
CA ILE A 288 -16.05 -73.68 26.86
C ILE A 288 -16.88 -73.26 28.08
N THR A 289 -17.08 -74.25 28.96
CA THR A 289 -17.61 -74.03 30.30
C THR A 289 -16.59 -73.34 31.19
N ASP A 290 -17.03 -72.26 31.79
CA ASP A 290 -16.52 -71.65 32.99
C ASP A 290 -15.07 -71.26 33.12
N LEU A 291 -14.78 -70.04 32.53
CA LEU A 291 -13.89 -69.11 33.20
C LEU A 291 -14.12 -67.73 32.58
N ARG A 292 -15.02 -66.93 33.13
CA ARG A 292 -15.18 -65.51 32.82
C ARG A 292 -14.16 -64.71 33.64
N LEU A 293 -13.05 -64.41 33.06
CA LEU A 293 -12.17 -63.34 33.56
C LEU A 293 -12.43 -62.10 32.70
N SER A 294 -13.13 -61.11 33.25
CA SER A 294 -13.26 -59.79 32.62
C SER A 294 -12.01 -58.98 32.95
N VAL A 295 -11.09 -58.85 32.01
CA VAL A 295 -9.93 -57.95 32.14
C VAL A 295 -10.27 -56.67 31.45
N ARG A 296 -10.45 -55.57 32.17
CA ARG A 296 -10.46 -54.21 31.64
C ARG A 296 -9.01 -53.76 31.47
N ILE A 297 -8.50 -53.70 30.26
CA ILE A 297 -7.23 -53.04 29.96
C ILE A 297 -7.53 -51.57 29.72
N LEU A 298 -7.18 -50.71 30.65
CA LEU A 298 -7.06 -49.26 30.42
C LEU A 298 -5.68 -49.02 29.82
N THR A 299 -5.63 -48.82 28.51
CA THR A 299 -4.41 -48.25 27.86
C THR A 299 -4.45 -46.74 28.05
N GLY A 300 -3.48 -46.20 28.80
CA GLY A 300 -3.22 -44.78 28.99
C GLY A 300 -2.60 -44.09 27.75
#